data_5440f3f13b212623f6bc76391223b206
#
_entry.id   5440f3f13b212623f6bc76391223b206
#
_cell.length_a   1.000
_cell.length_b   1.000
_cell.length_c   1.000
_cell.angle_alpha   90.00
_cell.angle_beta   90.00
_cell.angle_gamma   90.00
#
_symmetry.space_group_name_H-M   'P 1'
#
loop_
_entity.id
_entity.type
_entity.pdbx_description
1 polymer ?
#
loop_
_entity_poly.entity_id
_entity_poly.type
_entity_poly.pdbx_seq_one_letter_code
_entity_poly.pdbx_strand_id
1 'polypeptide(L)'
;MIAQLQTPTTPSPKEISLLMSPREYLIWELEQPAKYGYMGGRAYAMSGGTIPHNQVAVNLVSLLNAHLRGSGCKTLSSDAKVGITENGPFHYPDVSVTCDERDRTARSHIQYPCLIVEVLSNSTEAFDRGKKFRHYRRIKTLQEYVLIDPDAMSVECYRLNDRGKWELTHYIGSDETSSDEEPVQVELTSVDLSFPIEALYENISLSETEASELLETDRSETNKA
;
A
#
# COMPACT_ATOMS: atom_id res chain seq x y z
N MET A 1 -36.18 24.40 -11.77
CA MET A 1 -36.13 23.13 -11.01
C MET A 1 -34.64 22.68 -11.10
N ILE A 2 -33.86 22.97 -10.08
CA ILE A 2 -32.40 22.71 -10.07
C ILE A 2 -32.22 21.27 -9.58
N ALA A 3 -31.76 20.39 -10.46
CA ALA A 3 -31.39 19.04 -10.09
C ALA A 3 -30.18 19.08 -9.14
N GLN A 4 -30.34 18.58 -7.93
CA GLN A 4 -29.23 18.40 -7.01
C GLN A 4 -28.34 17.27 -7.56
N LEU A 5 -27.12 17.61 -7.94
CA LEU A 5 -26.06 16.67 -8.19
C LEU A 5 -25.74 15.95 -6.86
N GLN A 6 -26.10 14.68 -6.79
CA GLN A 6 -25.65 13.80 -5.71
C GLN A 6 -24.15 13.59 -5.89
N THR A 7 -23.37 13.98 -4.89
CA THR A 7 -21.94 13.63 -4.79
C THR A 7 -21.79 12.11 -4.88
N PRO A 8 -20.88 11.59 -5.73
CA PRO A 8 -20.65 10.16 -5.79
C PRO A 8 -20.11 9.70 -4.42
N THR A 9 -20.87 8.83 -3.76
CA THR A 9 -20.38 8.11 -2.58
C THR A 9 -19.27 7.17 -3.04
N THR A 10 -18.06 7.39 -2.51
CA THR A 10 -16.91 6.52 -2.71
C THR A 10 -17.32 5.06 -2.49
N PRO A 11 -17.13 4.16 -3.46
CA PRO A 11 -17.53 2.77 -3.30
C PRO A 11 -16.67 2.14 -2.19
N SER A 12 -17.29 1.83 -1.06
CA SER A 12 -16.63 1.01 -0.05
C SER A 12 -16.38 -0.40 -0.64
N PRO A 13 -15.29 -1.08 -0.24
CA PRO A 13 -15.01 -2.44 -0.70
C PRO A 13 -16.26 -3.30 -0.58
N LYS A 14 -16.61 -4.06 -1.64
CA LYS A 14 -17.79 -4.92 -1.62
C LYS A 14 -17.62 -5.96 -0.52
N GLU A 15 -18.34 -5.74 0.57
CA GLU A 15 -18.39 -6.63 1.72
C GLU A 15 -19.20 -7.88 1.37
N ILE A 16 -18.67 -9.05 1.70
CA ILE A 16 -19.44 -10.28 1.65
C ILE A 16 -20.20 -10.41 2.97
N SER A 17 -21.52 -10.48 2.89
CA SER A 17 -22.41 -10.51 4.06
C SER A 17 -22.27 -11.77 4.93
N LEU A 18 -21.53 -12.77 4.47
CA LEU A 18 -21.34 -14.03 5.20
C LEU A 18 -20.36 -13.82 6.36
N LEU A 19 -20.81 -14.12 7.58
CA LEU A 19 -19.93 -14.16 8.74
C LEU A 19 -19.15 -15.47 8.74
N MET A 20 -17.83 -15.37 8.86
CA MET A 20 -16.91 -16.51 8.87
C MET A 20 -15.96 -16.41 10.07
N SER A 21 -15.61 -17.54 10.65
CA SER A 21 -14.43 -17.62 11.52
C SER A 21 -13.15 -17.40 10.70
N PRO A 22 -12.01 -17.05 11.33
CA PRO A 22 -10.74 -16.90 10.64
C PRO A 22 -10.34 -18.15 9.82
N ARG A 23 -10.59 -19.34 10.39
CA ARG A 23 -10.28 -20.60 9.72
C ARG A 23 -11.17 -20.86 8.50
N GLU A 24 -12.46 -20.58 8.61
CA GLU A 24 -13.40 -20.71 7.50
C GLU A 24 -13.04 -19.73 6.38
N TYR A 25 -12.67 -18.49 6.72
CA TYR A 25 -12.19 -17.51 5.74
C TYR A 25 -10.94 -18.01 5.00
N LEU A 26 -9.92 -18.52 5.72
CA LEU A 26 -8.68 -18.99 5.09
C LEU A 26 -8.92 -20.16 4.12
N ILE A 27 -9.89 -21.04 4.42
CA ILE A 27 -10.28 -22.14 3.53
C ILE A 27 -11.11 -21.61 2.35
N TRP A 28 -12.11 -20.81 2.64
CA TRP A 28 -13.02 -20.24 1.64
C TRP A 28 -12.26 -19.39 0.61
N GLU A 29 -11.31 -18.58 1.04
CA GLU A 29 -10.58 -17.69 0.16
C GLU A 29 -9.72 -18.43 -0.87
N LEU A 30 -9.20 -19.63 -0.56
CA LEU A 30 -8.43 -20.45 -1.50
C LEU A 30 -9.23 -20.84 -2.76
N GLU A 31 -10.55 -20.83 -2.68
CA GLU A 31 -11.45 -21.19 -3.77
C GLU A 31 -11.98 -19.95 -4.54
N GLN A 32 -11.59 -18.75 -4.11
CA GLN A 32 -12.09 -17.53 -4.73
C GLN A 32 -11.24 -17.11 -5.94
N PRO A 33 -11.87 -16.55 -6.99
CA PRO A 33 -11.14 -16.05 -8.16
C PRO A 33 -10.42 -14.70 -7.90
N ALA A 34 -10.69 -14.05 -6.76
CA ALA A 34 -10.13 -12.75 -6.36
C ALA A 34 -9.62 -12.81 -4.93
N LYS A 35 -8.76 -11.86 -4.56
CA LYS A 35 -8.25 -11.69 -3.19
C LYS A 35 -9.28 -10.99 -2.31
N TYR A 36 -9.34 -11.43 -1.07
CA TYR A 36 -10.21 -10.83 -0.06
C TYR A 36 -9.43 -10.60 1.23
N GLY A 37 -9.44 -9.36 1.74
CA GLY A 37 -9.06 -9.10 3.11
C GLY A 37 -10.11 -9.64 4.09
N TYR A 38 -9.72 -9.85 5.36
CA TYR A 38 -10.64 -10.33 6.39
C TYR A 38 -10.55 -9.49 7.66
N MET A 39 -11.70 -9.11 8.18
CA MET A 39 -11.77 -8.25 9.35
C MET A 39 -13.16 -8.34 10.00
N GLY A 40 -13.18 -8.54 11.34
CA GLY A 40 -14.44 -8.56 12.09
C GLY A 40 -15.42 -9.67 11.66
N GLY A 41 -14.92 -10.82 11.23
CA GLY A 41 -15.74 -11.93 10.78
C GLY A 41 -16.19 -11.86 9.32
N ARG A 42 -15.73 -10.88 8.54
CA ARG A 42 -16.21 -10.61 7.17
C ARG A 42 -15.06 -10.53 6.17
N ALA A 43 -15.30 -10.94 4.96
CA ALA A 43 -14.39 -10.82 3.83
C ALA A 43 -14.70 -9.55 3.02
N TYR A 44 -13.66 -8.88 2.55
CA TYR A 44 -13.72 -7.65 1.77
C TYR A 44 -12.96 -7.86 0.47
N ALA A 45 -13.65 -7.76 -0.66
CA ALA A 45 -13.00 -7.87 -1.97
C ALA A 45 -11.96 -6.77 -2.15
N MET A 46 -10.80 -7.15 -2.67
CA MET A 46 -9.76 -6.20 -3.03
C MET A 46 -9.90 -5.81 -4.49
N SER A 47 -9.78 -4.51 -4.77
CA SER A 47 -9.70 -3.97 -6.12
C SER A 47 -8.24 -3.90 -6.59
N GLY A 48 -8.03 -3.88 -7.90
CA GLY A 48 -6.73 -3.50 -8.48
C GLY A 48 -6.45 -2.01 -8.31
N GLY A 49 -5.18 -1.63 -8.35
CA GLY A 49 -4.73 -0.24 -8.39
C GLY A 49 -4.56 0.27 -9.83
N THR A 50 -4.19 1.55 -9.96
CA THR A 50 -3.81 2.19 -11.22
C THR A 50 -2.44 1.70 -11.70
N ILE A 51 -2.04 2.04 -12.92
CA ILE A 51 -0.69 1.73 -13.42
C ILE A 51 0.40 2.42 -12.59
N PRO A 52 0.31 3.74 -12.26
CA PRO A 52 1.26 4.38 -11.35
C PRO A 52 1.35 3.69 -9.98
N HIS A 53 0.23 3.37 -9.36
CA HIS A 53 0.20 2.62 -8.10
C HIS A 53 0.99 1.29 -8.20
N ASN A 54 0.76 0.53 -9.25
CA ASN A 54 1.48 -0.74 -9.45
C ASN A 54 2.97 -0.50 -9.71
N GLN A 55 3.33 0.50 -10.53
CA GLN A 55 4.73 0.79 -10.87
C GLN A 55 5.54 1.23 -9.65
N VAL A 56 4.99 2.08 -8.76
CA VAL A 56 5.62 2.45 -7.48
C VAL A 56 5.92 1.20 -6.64
N ALA A 57 4.94 0.31 -6.50
CA ALA A 57 5.12 -0.94 -5.75
C ALA A 57 6.22 -1.83 -6.36
N VAL A 58 6.26 -1.96 -7.69
CA VAL A 58 7.28 -2.74 -8.42
C VAL A 58 8.67 -2.14 -8.25
N ASN A 59 8.81 -0.81 -8.34
CA ASN A 59 10.08 -0.13 -8.15
C ASN A 59 10.61 -0.37 -6.72
N LEU A 60 9.77 -0.20 -5.70
CA LEU A 60 10.15 -0.47 -4.32
C LEU A 60 10.52 -1.94 -4.09
N VAL A 61 9.75 -2.90 -4.62
CA VAL A 61 10.07 -4.33 -4.53
C VAL A 61 11.43 -4.62 -5.17
N SER A 62 11.76 -3.97 -6.28
CA SER A 62 13.05 -4.13 -6.97
C SER A 62 14.21 -3.63 -6.11
N LEU A 63 14.09 -2.45 -5.50
CA LEU A 63 15.08 -1.88 -4.58
C LEU A 63 15.29 -2.79 -3.37
N LEU A 64 14.21 -3.20 -2.71
CA LEU A 64 14.26 -4.08 -1.54
C LEU A 64 14.85 -5.45 -1.87
N ASN A 65 14.47 -6.08 -2.98
CA ASN A 65 15.02 -7.37 -3.40
C ASN A 65 16.52 -7.30 -3.74
N ALA A 66 16.96 -6.22 -4.37
CA ALA A 66 18.38 -6.02 -4.66
C ALA A 66 19.19 -5.89 -3.38
N HIS A 67 18.70 -5.05 -2.44
CA HIS A 67 19.37 -4.78 -1.16
C HIS A 67 19.40 -5.99 -0.22
N LEU A 68 18.25 -6.67 -0.07
CA LEU A 68 18.09 -7.77 0.88
C LEU A 68 18.58 -9.13 0.37
N ARG A 69 19.20 -9.17 -0.80
CA ARG A 69 19.71 -10.43 -1.37
C ARG A 69 20.74 -11.08 -0.46
N GLY A 70 20.46 -12.31 -0.02
CA GLY A 70 21.36 -13.09 0.86
C GLY A 70 21.25 -12.75 2.34
N SER A 71 20.42 -11.78 2.76
CA SER A 71 20.23 -11.44 4.17
C SER A 71 19.34 -12.44 4.93
N GLY A 72 18.61 -13.31 4.23
CA GLY A 72 17.59 -14.18 4.81
C GLY A 72 16.21 -13.54 4.94
N CYS A 73 16.08 -12.24 4.67
CA CYS A 73 14.81 -11.53 4.62
C CYS A 73 14.05 -11.86 3.32
N LYS A 74 12.73 -11.71 3.34
CA LYS A 74 11.85 -11.86 2.18
C LYS A 74 11.14 -10.55 1.92
N THR A 75 11.22 -10.07 0.69
CA THR A 75 10.35 -9.03 0.17
C THR A 75 9.15 -9.70 -0.51
N LEU A 76 7.96 -9.27 -0.18
CA LEU A 76 6.70 -9.84 -0.67
C LEU A 76 5.84 -8.72 -1.25
N SER A 77 5.18 -9.01 -2.36
CA SER A 77 4.27 -8.09 -3.06
C SER A 77 2.82 -8.26 -2.60
N SER A 78 1.90 -7.56 -3.24
CA SER A 78 0.47 -7.50 -2.93
C SER A 78 -0.27 -8.85 -2.97
N ASP A 79 0.38 -9.93 -3.39
CA ASP A 79 -0.19 -11.29 -3.34
C ASP A 79 0.05 -11.99 -1.99
N ALA A 80 0.90 -11.41 -1.15
CA ALA A 80 1.22 -11.98 0.15
C ALA A 80 0.31 -11.43 1.24
N LYS A 81 -0.41 -12.32 1.91
CA LYS A 81 -1.29 -12.00 3.03
C LYS A 81 -0.50 -11.80 4.31
N VAL A 82 -0.86 -10.79 5.09
CA VAL A 82 -0.36 -10.52 6.45
C VAL A 82 -1.47 -10.77 7.46
N GLY A 83 -1.24 -11.68 8.40
CA GLY A 83 -2.09 -11.92 9.56
C GLY A 83 -1.65 -11.07 10.74
N ILE A 84 -2.55 -10.25 11.29
CA ILE A 84 -2.25 -9.41 12.46
C ILE A 84 -2.11 -10.26 13.73
N THR A 85 -2.91 -11.30 13.80
CA THR A 85 -2.83 -12.38 14.79
C THR A 85 -3.21 -13.69 14.08
N GLU A 86 -3.08 -14.85 14.75
CA GLU A 86 -3.57 -16.13 14.24
C GLU A 86 -5.06 -16.09 13.84
N ASN A 87 -5.82 -15.23 14.49
CA ASN A 87 -7.25 -15.05 14.26
C ASN A 87 -7.59 -13.82 13.40
N GLY A 88 -6.61 -13.26 12.69
CA GLY A 88 -6.77 -12.06 11.89
C GLY A 88 -6.80 -10.76 12.73
N PRO A 89 -7.14 -9.63 12.15
CA PRO A 89 -7.45 -9.44 10.73
C PRO A 89 -6.38 -9.95 9.79
N PHE A 90 -6.76 -10.18 8.51
CA PHE A 90 -5.86 -10.51 7.43
C PHE A 90 -5.94 -9.42 6.36
N HIS A 91 -4.79 -8.87 5.99
CA HIS A 91 -4.68 -7.84 4.97
C HIS A 91 -3.66 -8.26 3.90
N TYR A 92 -3.74 -7.64 2.74
CA TYR A 92 -2.77 -7.74 1.66
C TYR A 92 -2.16 -6.35 1.48
N PRO A 93 -1.00 -6.06 2.08
CA PRO A 93 -0.27 -4.83 1.81
C PRO A 93 0.35 -4.87 0.41
N ASP A 94 0.60 -3.71 -0.19
CA ASP A 94 1.23 -3.63 -1.50
C ASP A 94 2.66 -4.18 -1.46
N VAL A 95 3.42 -3.88 -0.39
CA VAL A 95 4.74 -4.47 -0.13
C VAL A 95 4.89 -4.81 1.35
N SER A 96 5.54 -5.92 1.65
CA SER A 96 5.94 -6.28 3.00
C SER A 96 7.30 -6.96 3.04
N VAL A 97 8.03 -6.73 4.14
CA VAL A 97 9.31 -7.42 4.38
C VAL A 97 9.24 -8.14 5.72
N THR A 98 9.70 -9.39 5.72
CA THR A 98 9.92 -10.17 6.94
C THR A 98 11.33 -10.75 6.96
N CYS A 99 12.00 -10.60 8.10
CA CYS A 99 13.31 -11.21 8.39
C CYS A 99 13.18 -12.27 9.48
N ASP A 100 11.96 -12.55 9.94
CA ASP A 100 11.72 -13.45 11.05
C ASP A 100 11.72 -14.93 10.58
N GLU A 101 12.42 -15.78 11.33
CA GLU A 101 12.54 -17.21 11.00
C GLU A 101 11.20 -17.93 11.01
N ARG A 102 10.24 -17.47 11.83
CA ARG A 102 8.90 -18.04 11.91
C ARG A 102 8.10 -17.91 10.60
N ASP A 103 8.39 -16.87 9.81
CA ASP A 103 7.79 -16.68 8.48
C ASP A 103 8.54 -17.41 7.35
N ARG A 104 9.71 -18.01 7.66
CA ARG A 104 10.56 -18.65 6.63
C ARG A 104 9.83 -19.77 5.88
N THR A 105 9.01 -20.55 6.56
CA THR A 105 8.24 -21.68 6.01
C THR A 105 6.76 -21.37 5.82
N ALA A 106 6.33 -20.12 6.07
CA ALA A 106 4.95 -19.69 5.90
C ALA A 106 4.47 -19.92 4.45
N ARG A 107 3.27 -20.48 4.27
CA ARG A 107 2.70 -20.80 2.95
C ARG A 107 1.42 -20.03 2.64
N SER A 108 0.62 -19.66 3.64
CA SER A 108 -0.67 -19.01 3.46
C SER A 108 -0.63 -17.51 3.78
N HIS A 109 0.11 -17.11 4.79
CA HIS A 109 0.27 -15.73 5.23
C HIS A 109 1.51 -15.60 6.13
N ILE A 110 2.06 -14.39 6.21
CA ILE A 110 3.11 -14.04 7.18
C ILE A 110 2.50 -13.35 8.40
N GLN A 111 3.18 -13.40 9.55
CA GLN A 111 2.70 -12.81 10.81
C GLN A 111 3.73 -11.89 11.48
N TYR A 112 4.96 -11.89 10.99
CA TYR A 112 6.09 -11.22 11.65
C TYR A 112 6.85 -10.26 10.72
N PRO A 113 6.15 -9.42 9.91
CA PRO A 113 6.84 -8.43 9.09
C PRO A 113 7.53 -7.38 9.97
N CYS A 114 8.68 -6.87 9.51
CA CYS A 114 9.34 -5.70 10.08
C CYS A 114 8.96 -4.41 9.35
N LEU A 115 8.60 -4.49 8.06
CA LEU A 115 8.20 -3.38 7.22
C LEU A 115 6.89 -3.73 6.50
N ILE A 116 5.96 -2.77 6.47
CA ILE A 116 4.76 -2.82 5.65
C ILE A 116 4.64 -1.50 4.89
N VAL A 117 4.33 -1.60 3.60
CA VAL A 117 4.13 -0.44 2.72
C VAL A 117 2.79 -0.56 2.02
N GLU A 118 2.07 0.54 1.97
CA GLU A 118 0.85 0.72 1.19
C GLU A 118 1.07 1.85 0.19
N VAL A 119 0.74 1.62 -1.05
CA VAL A 119 0.65 2.67 -2.05
C VAL A 119 -0.78 3.20 -2.01
N LEU A 120 -0.93 4.49 -1.82
CA LEU A 120 -2.24 5.10 -1.60
C LEU A 120 -3.10 5.05 -2.87
N SER A 121 -4.40 5.03 -2.66
CA SER A 121 -5.39 5.22 -3.72
C SER A 121 -6.58 6.00 -3.17
N ASN A 122 -7.26 6.76 -4.01
CA ASN A 122 -8.44 7.56 -3.62
C ASN A 122 -9.52 6.73 -2.89
N SER A 123 -9.61 5.43 -3.17
CA SER A 123 -10.64 4.56 -2.60
C SER A 123 -10.24 3.95 -1.24
N THR A 124 -8.94 3.84 -0.94
CA THR A 124 -8.44 3.14 0.27
C THR A 124 -7.66 4.02 1.22
N GLU A 125 -7.22 5.20 0.81
CA GLU A 125 -6.35 6.10 1.60
C GLU A 125 -6.81 6.29 3.05
N ALA A 126 -8.08 6.64 3.26
CA ALA A 126 -8.62 6.84 4.61
C ALA A 126 -8.58 5.56 5.46
N PHE A 127 -8.71 4.38 4.84
CA PHE A 127 -8.60 3.09 5.49
C PHE A 127 -7.15 2.75 5.82
N ASP A 128 -6.22 2.99 4.91
CA ASP A 128 -4.79 2.73 5.06
C ASP A 128 -4.20 3.63 6.15
N ARG A 129 -4.49 4.95 6.12
CA ARG A 129 -4.07 5.91 7.15
C ARG A 129 -4.70 5.64 8.54
N GLY A 130 -5.87 5.02 8.58
CA GLY A 130 -6.66 4.86 9.80
C GLY A 130 -6.72 3.43 10.33
N LYS A 131 -7.70 2.66 9.87
CA LYS A 131 -8.05 1.35 10.45
C LYS A 131 -6.97 0.30 10.17
N LYS A 132 -6.40 0.28 8.97
CA LYS A 132 -5.37 -0.68 8.56
C LYS A 132 -4.09 -0.45 9.37
N PHE A 133 -3.64 0.81 9.51
CA PHE A 133 -2.51 1.14 10.38
C PHE A 133 -2.75 0.76 11.84
N ARG A 134 -3.96 0.99 12.39
CA ARG A 134 -4.30 0.52 13.74
C ARG A 134 -4.19 -0.99 13.91
N HIS A 135 -4.48 -1.76 12.87
CA HIS A 135 -4.31 -3.20 12.89
C HIS A 135 -2.82 -3.56 12.87
N TYR A 136 -2.05 -3.03 11.93
CA TYR A 136 -0.63 -3.32 11.76
C TYR A 136 0.21 -3.00 13.00
N ARG A 137 -0.07 -1.91 13.70
CA ARG A 137 0.61 -1.55 14.96
C ARG A 137 0.51 -2.60 16.08
N ARG A 138 -0.33 -3.61 15.94
CA ARG A 138 -0.44 -4.73 16.88
C ARG A 138 0.58 -5.84 16.61
N ILE A 139 1.20 -5.82 15.46
CA ILE A 139 2.27 -6.76 15.10
C ILE A 139 3.53 -6.33 15.85
N LYS A 140 4.05 -7.21 16.71
CA LYS A 140 5.18 -6.87 17.60
C LYS A 140 6.52 -6.70 16.87
N THR A 141 6.67 -7.30 15.70
CA THR A 141 7.90 -7.22 14.89
C THR A 141 7.90 -6.04 13.94
N LEU A 142 6.75 -5.38 13.75
CA LEU A 142 6.63 -4.25 12.85
C LEU A 142 7.36 -3.03 13.43
N GLN A 143 8.32 -2.52 12.68
CA GLN A 143 9.13 -1.35 13.00
C GLN A 143 8.76 -0.13 12.16
N GLU A 144 8.33 -0.36 10.90
CA GLU A 144 7.97 0.71 9.99
C GLU A 144 6.68 0.40 9.23
N TYR A 145 5.85 1.44 9.07
CA TYR A 145 4.70 1.48 8.21
C TYR A 145 4.81 2.66 7.28
N VAL A 146 4.80 2.42 5.98
CA VAL A 146 5.07 3.43 4.95
C VAL A 146 3.85 3.61 4.08
N LEU A 147 3.53 4.85 3.76
CA LEU A 147 2.51 5.24 2.80
C LEU A 147 3.17 6.00 1.67
N ILE A 148 2.91 5.61 0.43
CA ILE A 148 3.47 6.23 -0.76
C ILE A 148 2.32 6.75 -1.62
N ASP A 149 2.38 8.02 -2.00
CA ASP A 149 1.44 8.60 -2.95
C ASP A 149 1.91 8.27 -4.38
N PRO A 150 1.09 7.60 -5.22
CA PRO A 150 1.49 7.28 -6.59
C PRO A 150 1.40 8.48 -7.55
N ASP A 151 0.66 9.53 -7.17
CA ASP A 151 0.35 10.69 -8.01
C ASP A 151 1.23 11.92 -7.67
N ALA A 152 1.99 11.85 -6.56
CA ALA A 152 2.93 12.89 -6.13
C ALA A 152 4.16 12.28 -5.47
N MET A 153 5.36 12.90 -5.63
CA MET A 153 6.58 12.42 -4.96
C MET A 153 6.49 12.64 -3.44
N SER A 154 5.72 11.80 -2.77
CA SER A 154 5.43 11.91 -1.34
C SER A 154 5.46 10.54 -0.66
N VAL A 155 6.28 10.44 0.39
CA VAL A 155 6.44 9.20 1.19
C VAL A 155 6.33 9.54 2.68
N GLU A 156 5.39 8.92 3.36
CA GLU A 156 5.20 9.03 4.81
C GLU A 156 5.71 7.76 5.49
N CYS A 157 6.73 7.88 6.32
CA CYS A 157 7.28 6.78 7.10
C CYS A 157 6.89 6.92 8.57
N TYR A 158 6.06 6.02 9.06
CA TYR A 158 5.78 5.87 10.48
C TYR A 158 6.74 4.85 11.08
N ARG A 159 7.60 5.29 12.01
CA ARG A 159 8.61 4.46 12.69
C ARG A 159 8.30 4.26 14.16
N LEU A 160 8.44 3.03 14.62
CA LEU A 160 8.31 2.71 16.03
C LEU A 160 9.63 3.03 16.74
N ASN A 161 9.63 4.02 17.65
CA ASN A 161 10.82 4.39 18.42
C ASN A 161 10.99 3.51 19.67
N ASP A 162 12.15 3.63 20.34
CA ASP A 162 12.50 2.88 21.56
C ASP A 162 11.55 3.12 22.74
N ARG A 163 10.73 4.19 22.67
CA ARG A 163 9.72 4.52 23.69
C ARG A 163 8.34 3.93 23.37
N GLY A 164 8.26 3.11 22.31
CA GLY A 164 7.00 2.51 21.84
C GLY A 164 6.04 3.49 21.16
N LYS A 165 6.55 4.62 20.65
CA LYS A 165 5.76 5.62 19.94
C LYS A 165 6.04 5.55 18.45
N TRP A 166 5.01 5.76 17.65
CA TRP A 166 5.11 5.90 16.21
C TRP A 166 5.38 7.35 15.86
N GLU A 167 6.50 7.60 15.20
CA GLU A 167 6.95 8.91 14.74
C GLU A 167 6.83 8.97 13.22
N LEU A 168 6.28 10.09 12.71
CA LEU A 168 6.13 10.34 11.28
C LEU A 168 7.33 11.14 10.77
N THR A 169 7.96 10.63 9.73
CA THR A 169 8.85 11.38 8.84
C THR A 169 8.18 11.48 7.48
N HIS A 170 8.10 12.68 6.92
CA HIS A 170 7.52 12.93 5.61
C HIS A 170 8.61 13.37 4.63
N TYR A 171 8.80 12.62 3.55
CA TYR A 171 9.70 12.91 2.46
C TYR A 171 8.87 13.46 1.29
N ILE A 172 9.26 14.62 0.76
CA ILE A 172 8.58 15.27 -0.37
C ILE A 172 9.66 15.56 -1.41
N GLY A 173 9.53 14.96 -2.57
CA GLY A 173 10.35 15.27 -3.75
C GLY A 173 9.78 16.47 -4.51
N SER A 174 10.57 17.05 -5.37
CA SER A 174 10.14 18.12 -6.30
C SER A 174 10.07 17.58 -7.71
N ASP A 175 8.99 17.89 -8.43
CA ASP A 175 8.87 17.62 -9.88
C ASP A 175 9.78 18.54 -10.72
N GLU A 176 10.24 19.66 -10.13
CA GLU A 176 11.17 20.58 -10.76
C GLU A 176 12.61 20.12 -10.50
N THR A 177 13.23 19.54 -11.52
CA THR A 177 14.67 19.28 -11.54
C THR A 177 15.44 20.60 -11.61
N SER A 178 15.55 21.30 -10.48
CA SER A 178 16.61 22.28 -10.33
C SER A 178 17.92 21.51 -10.17
N SER A 179 18.81 21.66 -11.13
CA SER A 179 20.08 20.91 -11.26
C SER A 179 21.04 21.04 -10.08
N ASP A 180 20.68 21.77 -9.03
CA ASP A 180 21.56 22.12 -7.91
C ASP A 180 21.06 21.60 -6.53
N GLU A 181 19.91 20.92 -6.45
CA GLU A 181 19.43 20.34 -5.18
C GLU A 181 19.79 18.86 -5.07
N GLU A 182 20.33 18.45 -3.92
CA GLU A 182 20.56 17.04 -3.65
C GLU A 182 19.23 16.27 -3.56
N PRO A 183 19.14 15.07 -4.16
CA PRO A 183 17.91 14.28 -4.14
C PRO A 183 17.48 13.92 -2.72
N VAL A 184 16.18 13.99 -2.45
CA VAL A 184 15.61 13.64 -1.15
C VAL A 184 15.81 12.15 -0.90
N GLN A 185 16.55 11.81 0.16
CA GLN A 185 16.83 10.42 0.53
C GLN A 185 15.70 9.87 1.41
N VAL A 186 15.02 8.83 0.94
CA VAL A 186 14.08 8.05 1.75
C VAL A 186 14.85 6.99 2.50
N GLU A 187 14.67 6.91 3.81
CA GLU A 187 15.31 5.93 4.68
C GLU A 187 14.27 4.93 5.19
N LEU A 188 14.53 3.64 4.98
CA LEU A 188 13.79 2.51 5.55
C LEU A 188 14.69 1.83 6.60
N THR A 189 14.64 2.34 7.84
CA THR A 189 15.56 1.94 8.91
C THR A 189 15.35 0.49 9.38
N SER A 190 14.14 -0.04 9.26
CA SER A 190 13.82 -1.45 9.61
C SER A 190 14.57 -2.47 8.76
N VAL A 191 15.10 -2.05 7.61
CA VAL A 191 15.80 -2.90 6.65
C VAL A 191 17.15 -2.31 6.22
N ASP A 192 17.59 -1.21 6.86
CA ASP A 192 18.85 -0.51 6.60
C ASP A 192 19.03 -0.12 5.12
N LEU A 193 17.98 0.40 4.50
CA LEU A 193 17.95 0.83 3.09
C LEU A 193 17.72 2.33 3.00
N SER A 194 18.57 3.02 2.22
CA SER A 194 18.36 4.41 1.81
C SER A 194 18.43 4.52 0.29
N PHE A 195 17.56 5.35 -0.30
CA PHE A 195 17.50 5.55 -1.75
C PHE A 195 16.87 6.93 -2.07
N PRO A 196 17.20 7.52 -3.22
CA PRO A 196 16.57 8.77 -3.67
C PRO A 196 15.09 8.54 -3.97
N ILE A 197 14.21 9.48 -3.54
CA ILE A 197 12.75 9.35 -3.68
C ILE A 197 12.34 9.12 -5.14
N GLU A 198 13.05 9.69 -6.10
CA GLU A 198 12.83 9.56 -7.55
C GLU A 198 12.89 8.10 -8.02
N ALA A 199 13.65 7.25 -7.32
CA ALA A 199 13.74 5.83 -7.66
C ALA A 199 12.42 5.08 -7.51
N LEU A 200 11.49 5.58 -6.70
CA LEU A 200 10.12 5.03 -6.59
C LEU A 200 9.27 5.39 -7.81
N TYR A 201 9.54 6.52 -8.45
CA TYR A 201 8.73 7.08 -9.52
C TYR A 201 9.36 6.90 -10.90
N GLU A 202 10.38 6.05 -10.99
CA GLU A 202 11.00 5.70 -12.27
C GLU A 202 9.97 5.12 -13.24
N ASN A 203 9.90 5.65 -14.47
CA ASN A 203 8.93 5.32 -15.51
C ASN A 203 7.45 5.67 -15.16
N ILE A 204 7.23 6.63 -14.27
CA ILE A 204 5.92 7.18 -13.95
C ILE A 204 5.87 8.64 -14.42
N SER A 205 4.83 9.00 -15.16
CA SER A 205 4.52 10.40 -15.46
C SER A 205 3.63 10.94 -14.35
N LEU A 206 4.14 11.90 -13.59
CA LEU A 206 3.38 12.57 -12.51
C LEU A 206 2.49 13.72 -13.03
N SER A 207 2.29 13.83 -14.36
CA SER A 207 1.47 14.86 -14.98
C SER A 207 -0.02 14.54 -14.86
N GLU A 208 -0.76 15.53 -14.45
CA GLU A 208 -2.22 15.70 -14.37
C GLU A 208 -3.11 14.44 -14.51
N THR A 209 -3.93 14.21 -13.51
CA THR A 209 -4.87 13.10 -13.35
C THR A 209 -5.58 12.74 -14.66
N GLU A 210 -5.55 11.48 -15.11
CA GLU A 210 -6.31 10.94 -16.28
C GLU A 210 -7.78 11.42 -16.32
N ALA A 211 -8.36 11.74 -15.17
CA ALA A 211 -9.69 12.33 -15.06
C ALA A 211 -9.78 13.72 -15.71
N SER A 212 -8.71 14.53 -15.72
CA SER A 212 -8.70 15.81 -16.41
C SER A 212 -8.56 15.65 -17.92
N GLU A 213 -7.77 14.68 -18.39
CA GLU A 213 -7.63 14.39 -19.82
C GLU A 213 -8.93 13.85 -20.43
N LEU A 214 -9.63 12.95 -19.71
CA LEU A 214 -10.94 12.43 -20.15
C LEU A 214 -12.01 13.52 -20.17
N LEU A 215 -11.98 14.47 -19.23
CA LEU A 215 -12.91 15.60 -19.20
C LEU A 215 -12.60 16.66 -20.27
N GLU A 216 -11.33 16.82 -20.66
CA GLU A 216 -10.94 17.74 -21.74
C GLU A 216 -11.27 17.16 -23.13
N THR A 217 -11.10 15.85 -23.32
CA THR A 217 -11.50 15.16 -24.55
C THR A 217 -13.01 15.25 -24.79
N ASP A 218 -13.84 15.04 -23.77
CA ASP A 218 -15.30 15.12 -23.87
C ASP A 218 -15.77 16.57 -24.16
N ARG A 219 -15.09 17.60 -23.62
CA ARG A 219 -15.36 19.01 -23.94
C ARG A 219 -14.96 19.40 -25.36
N SER A 220 -13.90 18.78 -25.90
CA SER A 220 -13.44 19.08 -27.27
C SER A 220 -14.34 18.46 -28.35
N GLU A 221 -15.01 17.34 -28.05
CA GLU A 221 -15.97 16.71 -28.96
C GLU A 221 -17.33 17.41 -28.94
N THR A 222 -17.79 17.92 -27.80
CA THR A 222 -19.05 18.66 -27.70
C THR A 222 -19.04 20.06 -28.35
N ASN A 223 -17.85 20.63 -28.58
CA ASN A 223 -17.70 21.95 -29.24
C ASN A 223 -17.57 21.86 -30.78
N LYS A 224 -17.61 20.64 -31.37
CA LYS A 224 -17.54 20.42 -32.83
C LYS A 224 -18.85 19.98 -33.45
N ALA A 225 -19.97 19.98 -32.72
CA ALA A 225 -21.28 19.61 -33.19
C ALA A 225 -22.22 20.86 -33.40
#